data_7fbc6b1c8791dc2e759a953d31f3364b
#
_entry.id   7fbc6b1c8791dc2e759a953d31f3364b
#
_cell.length_a   1.000
_cell.length_b   1.000
_cell.length_c   1.000
_cell.angle_alpha   90.00
_cell.angle_beta   90.00
_cell.angle_gamma   90.00
#
_symmetry.space_group_name_H-M   'P 1'
#
loop_
_entity.id
_entity.type
_entity.pdbx_description
1 polymer ?
#
loop_
_entity_poly.entity_id
_entity_poly.type
_entity_poly.pdbx_seq_one_letter_code
_entity_poly.pdbx_strand_id
1 'polypeptide(L)'
;MEYTLDDKYKLIKEEVLKSKSKNPIEIVKSIMHKDFINIHGPEHHFLDGASFLVAYKNAGGEVDVSQAIDMLAERTIKMPGAMCGFWGVCGSATSVGAALSIIHETSPLTSNDYYKDNMEFTSSVIKRMSEIGGPRCCKTNAF
;
A
#
# COMPACT_ATOMS: atom_id res chain seq x y z
N MET A 1 -10.49 -17.84 14.59
CA MET A 1 -11.34 -16.67 14.39
C MET A 1 -11.09 -16.07 13.00
N GLU A 2 -12.13 -15.91 12.22
CA GLU A 2 -12.00 -15.34 10.88
C GLU A 2 -12.23 -13.83 10.91
N TYR A 3 -11.40 -13.12 10.17
CA TYR A 3 -11.51 -11.67 10.01
C TYR A 3 -12.06 -11.36 8.64
N THR A 4 -13.05 -10.45 8.56
CA THR A 4 -13.48 -9.90 7.28
C THR A 4 -12.41 -8.93 6.76
N LEU A 5 -12.48 -8.58 5.47
CA LEU A 5 -11.54 -7.60 4.90
C LEU A 5 -11.69 -6.25 5.60
N ASP A 6 -12.92 -5.84 5.93
CA ASP A 6 -13.15 -4.60 6.67
C ASP A 6 -12.52 -4.65 8.06
N ASP A 7 -12.61 -5.78 8.75
CA ASP A 7 -11.96 -5.96 10.05
C ASP A 7 -10.44 -5.81 9.94
N LYS A 8 -9.85 -6.44 8.91
CA LYS A 8 -8.41 -6.35 8.66
C LYS A 8 -7.97 -4.91 8.36
N TYR A 9 -8.76 -4.17 7.60
CA TYR A 9 -8.46 -2.77 7.30
C TYR A 9 -8.46 -1.92 8.55
N LYS A 10 -9.43 -2.12 9.44
CA LYS A 10 -9.47 -1.39 10.72
C LYS A 10 -8.27 -1.70 11.58
N LEU A 11 -7.91 -2.98 11.69
CA LEU A 11 -6.77 -3.41 12.48
C LEU A 11 -5.46 -2.89 11.91
N ILE A 12 -5.31 -2.89 10.59
CA ILE A 12 -4.13 -2.34 9.93
C ILE A 12 -4.02 -0.84 10.23
N LYS A 13 -5.11 -0.09 10.09
CA LYS A 13 -5.11 1.35 10.40
C LYS A 13 -4.65 1.61 11.83
N GLU A 14 -5.21 0.88 12.80
CA GLU A 14 -4.83 1.03 14.20
C GLU A 14 -3.35 0.77 14.42
N GLU A 15 -2.82 -0.30 13.83
CA GLU A 15 -1.42 -0.69 14.02
C GLU A 15 -0.45 0.30 13.35
N VAL A 16 -0.73 0.72 12.11
CA VAL A 16 0.18 1.66 11.42
C VAL A 16 0.21 3.00 12.13
N LEU A 17 -0.91 3.47 12.66
CA LEU A 17 -0.96 4.76 13.37
C LEU A 17 -0.18 4.75 14.68
N LYS A 18 0.05 3.59 15.27
CA LYS A 18 0.87 3.45 16.48
C LYS A 18 2.36 3.57 16.17
N SER A 19 2.79 3.33 14.95
CA SER A 19 4.20 3.33 14.59
C SER A 19 4.78 4.74 14.54
N LYS A 20 6.03 4.87 14.99
CA LYS A 20 6.79 6.11 14.89
C LYS A 20 7.96 5.98 13.93
N SER A 21 8.07 4.85 13.24
CA SER A 21 9.14 4.60 12.28
C SER A 21 9.00 5.51 11.05
N LYS A 22 10.14 5.92 10.52
CA LYS A 22 10.25 6.66 9.26
C LYS A 22 10.51 5.74 8.07
N ASN A 23 10.61 4.45 8.33
CA ASN A 23 10.90 3.43 7.32
C ASN A 23 9.65 2.59 7.09
N PRO A 24 9.02 2.68 5.90
CA PRO A 24 7.80 1.92 5.63
C PRO A 24 8.00 0.40 5.72
N ILE A 25 9.19 -0.10 5.40
CA ILE A 25 9.49 -1.52 5.49
C ILE A 25 9.45 -2.01 6.93
N GLU A 26 9.97 -1.22 7.88
CA GLU A 26 9.89 -1.55 9.30
C GLU A 26 8.45 -1.62 9.79
N ILE A 27 7.61 -0.69 9.32
CA ILE A 27 6.19 -0.69 9.67
C ILE A 27 5.50 -1.93 9.14
N VAL A 28 5.72 -2.27 7.87
CA VAL A 28 5.17 -3.49 7.26
C VAL A 28 5.60 -4.73 8.04
N LYS A 29 6.89 -4.85 8.33
CA LYS A 29 7.42 -6.02 9.06
C LYS A 29 6.81 -6.16 10.45
N SER A 30 6.58 -5.06 11.14
CA SER A 30 6.00 -5.10 12.50
C SER A 30 4.57 -5.62 12.51
N ILE A 31 3.84 -5.46 11.41
CA ILE A 31 2.44 -5.86 11.30
C ILE A 31 2.29 -7.22 10.61
N MET A 32 3.23 -7.58 9.75
CA MET A 32 3.19 -8.78 8.92
C MET A 32 3.03 -10.09 9.72
N HIS A 33 3.45 -10.09 10.98
CA HIS A 33 3.35 -11.25 11.87
C HIS A 33 2.00 -11.38 12.57
N LYS A 34 1.13 -10.40 12.42
CA LYS A 34 -0.19 -10.45 13.07
C LYS A 34 -1.04 -11.53 12.41
N ASP A 35 -1.93 -12.13 13.20
CA ASP A 35 -2.75 -13.25 12.75
C ASP A 35 -3.79 -12.87 11.69
N PHE A 36 -4.13 -11.58 11.60
CA PHE A 36 -5.05 -11.11 10.57
C PHE A 36 -4.39 -10.83 9.21
N ILE A 37 -3.08 -11.07 9.08
CA ILE A 37 -2.34 -10.90 7.82
C ILE A 37 -1.99 -12.27 7.25
N ASN A 38 -2.61 -12.62 6.12
CA ASN A 38 -2.34 -13.87 5.42
C ASN A 38 -1.07 -13.78 4.56
N ILE A 39 -0.54 -14.93 4.16
CA ILE A 39 0.60 -14.98 3.22
C ILE A 39 0.17 -14.40 1.88
N HIS A 40 -1.02 -14.76 1.41
CA HIS A 40 -1.65 -14.21 0.21
C HIS A 40 -3.00 -13.63 0.60
N GLY A 41 -3.27 -12.40 0.24
CA GLY A 41 -4.57 -11.80 0.54
C GLY A 41 -4.64 -10.32 0.18
N PRO A 42 -5.86 -9.81 -0.04
CA PRO A 42 -6.07 -8.43 -0.45
C PRO A 42 -5.75 -7.40 0.64
N GLU A 43 -5.58 -7.79 1.90
CA GLU A 43 -5.17 -6.87 2.97
C GLU A 43 -3.80 -6.25 2.68
N HIS A 44 -2.95 -6.92 1.90
CA HIS A 44 -1.65 -6.37 1.49
C HIS A 44 -1.82 -5.17 0.56
N HIS A 45 -2.94 -5.07 -0.16
CA HIS A 45 -3.23 -3.91 -1.00
C HIS A 45 -3.40 -2.63 -0.21
N PHE A 46 -3.72 -2.74 1.06
CA PHE A 46 -3.86 -1.59 1.96
C PHE A 46 -2.63 -1.39 2.85
N LEU A 47 -2.09 -2.48 3.40
CA LEU A 47 -0.98 -2.43 4.35
C LEU A 47 0.22 -1.64 3.83
N ASP A 48 0.61 -1.88 2.60
CA ASP A 48 1.83 -1.28 2.04
C ASP A 48 1.69 0.22 1.88
N GLY A 49 0.59 0.68 1.29
CA GLY A 49 0.33 2.11 1.12
C GLY A 49 0.12 2.82 2.45
N ALA A 50 -0.58 2.19 3.39
CA ALA A 50 -0.80 2.76 4.72
C ALA A 50 0.53 2.92 5.47
N SER A 51 1.41 1.93 5.39
CA SER A 51 2.74 2.01 6.00
C SER A 51 3.57 3.14 5.38
N PHE A 52 3.48 3.31 4.06
CA PHE A 52 4.16 4.38 3.35
C PHE A 52 3.66 5.76 3.83
N LEU A 53 2.35 5.94 3.97
CA LEU A 53 1.77 7.20 4.44
C LEU A 53 2.21 7.55 5.86
N VAL A 54 2.22 6.57 6.76
CA VAL A 54 2.64 6.80 8.15
C VAL A 54 4.13 7.13 8.21
N ALA A 55 4.96 6.40 7.46
CA ALA A 55 6.40 6.68 7.40
C ALA A 55 6.65 8.10 6.86
N TYR A 56 5.92 8.51 5.85
CA TYR A 56 6.02 9.86 5.28
C TYR A 56 5.67 10.92 6.33
N LYS A 57 4.59 10.74 7.08
CA LYS A 57 4.20 11.66 8.14
C LYS A 57 5.24 11.71 9.26
N ASN A 58 5.75 10.56 9.66
CA ASN A 58 6.75 10.47 10.74
C ASN A 58 8.07 11.14 10.34
N ALA A 59 8.38 11.16 9.05
CA ALA A 59 9.57 11.82 8.51
C ALA A 59 9.40 13.34 8.36
N GLY A 60 8.26 13.88 8.74
CA GLY A 60 8.00 15.32 8.68
C GLY A 60 7.12 15.76 7.50
N GLY A 61 6.52 14.80 6.78
CA GLY A 61 5.64 15.10 5.67
C GLY A 61 4.35 15.80 6.12
N GLU A 62 3.86 16.71 5.31
CA GLU A 62 2.62 17.44 5.57
C GLU A 62 1.42 16.68 5.00
N VAL A 63 0.74 15.94 5.85
CA VAL A 63 -0.45 15.18 5.47
C VAL A 63 -1.30 14.90 6.71
N ASP A 64 -2.63 14.99 6.57
CA ASP A 64 -3.54 14.45 7.57
C ASP A 64 -3.54 12.93 7.39
N VAL A 65 -2.70 12.25 8.17
CA VAL A 65 -2.43 10.83 7.96
C VAL A 65 -3.67 9.97 8.17
N SER A 66 -4.51 10.30 9.14
CA SER A 66 -5.74 9.53 9.39
C SER A 66 -6.70 9.62 8.20
N GLN A 67 -6.90 10.81 7.68
CA GLN A 67 -7.75 11.02 6.50
C GLN A 67 -7.15 10.38 5.26
N ALA A 68 -5.83 10.49 5.07
CA ALA A 68 -5.14 9.89 3.93
C ALA A 68 -5.27 8.37 3.95
N ILE A 69 -5.17 7.75 5.12
CA ILE A 69 -5.36 6.30 5.26
C ILE A 69 -6.79 5.90 4.89
N ASP A 70 -7.79 6.67 5.29
CA ASP A 70 -9.17 6.40 4.94
C ASP A 70 -9.40 6.52 3.43
N MET A 71 -8.80 7.50 2.78
CA MET A 71 -8.85 7.64 1.32
C MET A 71 -8.19 6.45 0.63
N LEU A 72 -7.05 6.01 1.15
CA LEU A 72 -6.35 4.85 0.62
C LEU A 72 -7.20 3.58 0.75
N ALA A 73 -7.86 3.41 1.91
CA ALA A 73 -8.74 2.26 2.12
C ALA A 73 -9.87 2.22 1.09
N GLU A 74 -10.49 3.35 0.80
CA GLU A 74 -11.54 3.43 -0.22
C GLU A 74 -11.06 3.02 -1.60
N ARG A 75 -9.81 3.37 -1.95
CA ARG A 75 -9.21 3.02 -3.24
C ARG A 75 -8.81 1.55 -3.30
N THR A 76 -8.12 1.07 -2.28
CA THR A 76 -7.53 -0.28 -2.31
C THR A 76 -8.55 -1.38 -2.15
N ILE A 77 -9.67 -1.12 -1.45
CA ILE A 77 -10.71 -2.13 -1.29
C ILE A 77 -11.38 -2.50 -2.63
N LYS A 78 -11.26 -1.64 -3.62
CA LYS A 78 -11.77 -1.87 -4.97
C LYS A 78 -10.83 -2.72 -5.83
N MET A 79 -9.60 -2.96 -5.39
CA MET A 79 -8.66 -3.79 -6.12
C MET A 79 -9.07 -5.24 -6.03
N PRO A 80 -9.18 -5.96 -7.18
CA PRO A 80 -9.55 -7.37 -7.15
C PRO A 80 -8.41 -8.23 -6.62
N GLY A 81 -8.77 -9.33 -5.95
CA GLY A 81 -7.79 -10.34 -5.59
C GLY A 81 -7.19 -10.98 -6.84
N ALA A 82 -5.96 -11.46 -6.73
CA ALA A 82 -5.23 -12.14 -7.81
C ALA A 82 -4.95 -11.26 -9.04
N MET A 83 -5.06 -9.93 -8.92
CA MET A 83 -4.78 -9.04 -10.04
C MET A 83 -3.33 -9.16 -10.55
N CYS A 84 -2.41 -9.62 -9.72
CA CYS A 84 -1.01 -9.81 -10.12
C CYS A 84 -0.88 -10.77 -11.30
N GLY A 85 -1.60 -11.89 -11.28
CA GLY A 85 -1.55 -12.87 -12.35
C GLY A 85 -2.50 -12.57 -13.50
N PHE A 86 -3.65 -11.96 -13.22
CA PHE A 86 -4.67 -11.70 -14.24
C PHE A 86 -4.51 -10.35 -14.95
N TRP A 87 -3.96 -9.34 -14.27
CA TRP A 87 -3.83 -7.98 -14.83
C TRP A 87 -2.39 -7.53 -15.00
N GLY A 88 -1.43 -8.34 -14.56
CA GLY A 88 -0.02 -7.99 -14.68
C GLY A 88 0.45 -6.89 -13.74
N VAL A 89 -0.30 -6.63 -12.67
CA VAL A 89 0.04 -5.60 -11.67
C VAL A 89 -0.11 -6.17 -10.27
N CYS A 90 0.91 -6.01 -9.44
CA CYS A 90 0.81 -6.38 -8.03
C CYS A 90 0.06 -5.30 -7.25
N GLY A 91 -0.88 -5.72 -6.40
CA GLY A 91 -1.63 -4.81 -5.55
C GLY A 91 -0.76 -4.02 -4.58
N SER A 92 0.36 -4.58 -4.14
CA SER A 92 1.32 -3.85 -3.30
C SER A 92 1.93 -2.66 -4.04
N ALA A 93 2.28 -2.85 -5.31
CA ALA A 93 2.82 -1.75 -6.14
C ALA A 93 1.76 -0.66 -6.36
N THR A 94 0.53 -1.04 -6.70
CA THR A 94 -0.54 -0.07 -6.89
C THR A 94 -0.95 0.60 -5.58
N SER A 95 -0.79 -0.09 -4.45
CA SER A 95 -1.05 0.47 -3.12
C SER A 95 -0.12 1.65 -2.82
N VAL A 96 1.19 1.47 -2.99
CA VAL A 96 2.13 2.58 -2.76
C VAL A 96 1.97 3.67 -3.81
N GLY A 97 1.60 3.32 -5.04
CA GLY A 97 1.26 4.30 -6.07
C GLY A 97 0.04 5.14 -5.68
N ALA A 98 -0.99 4.50 -5.14
CA ALA A 98 -2.17 5.20 -4.64
C ALA A 98 -1.82 6.11 -3.46
N ALA A 99 -0.95 5.67 -2.56
CA ALA A 99 -0.49 6.48 -1.44
C ALA A 99 0.24 7.75 -1.93
N LEU A 100 1.12 7.61 -2.90
CA LEU A 100 1.82 8.76 -3.48
C LEU A 100 0.84 9.70 -4.18
N SER A 101 -0.15 9.15 -4.88
CA SER A 101 -1.22 9.94 -5.51
C SER A 101 -1.97 10.78 -4.48
N ILE A 102 -2.25 10.23 -3.31
CA ILE A 102 -2.93 10.95 -2.23
C ILE A 102 -2.04 12.09 -1.71
N ILE A 103 -0.74 11.83 -1.51
CA ILE A 103 0.20 12.86 -1.07
C ILE A 103 0.27 14.02 -2.07
N HIS A 104 0.36 13.72 -3.36
CA HIS A 104 0.46 14.72 -4.43
C HIS A 104 -0.88 15.26 -4.90
N GLU A 105 -1.99 14.73 -4.38
CA GLU A 105 -3.34 15.10 -4.78
C GLU A 105 -3.57 14.94 -6.30
N THR A 106 -3.02 13.88 -6.89
CA THR A 106 -3.18 13.63 -8.32
C THR A 106 -4.53 13.02 -8.66
N SER A 107 -5.01 13.32 -9.87
CA SER A 107 -6.24 12.76 -10.43
C SER A 107 -6.05 12.53 -11.92
N PRO A 108 -7.02 11.91 -12.61
CA PRO A 108 -6.92 11.76 -14.07
C PRO A 108 -6.77 13.07 -14.83
N LEU A 109 -7.15 14.19 -14.22
CA LEU A 109 -7.09 15.51 -14.85
C LEU A 109 -5.83 16.30 -14.49
N THR A 110 -4.94 15.73 -13.70
CA THR A 110 -3.69 16.39 -13.30
C THR A 110 -2.79 16.58 -14.51
N SER A 111 -2.33 17.82 -14.75
CA SER A 111 -1.48 18.16 -15.90
C SER A 111 -0.04 18.53 -15.53
N ASN A 112 0.30 18.52 -14.24
CA ASN A 112 1.67 18.82 -13.79
C ASN A 112 2.52 17.54 -13.74
N ASP A 113 3.78 17.67 -13.33
CA ASP A 113 4.73 16.56 -13.29
C ASP A 113 4.35 15.45 -12.30
N TYR A 114 3.49 15.72 -11.32
CA TYR A 114 3.09 14.71 -10.34
C TYR A 114 2.34 13.54 -10.99
N TYR A 115 1.61 13.78 -12.07
CA TYR A 115 0.95 12.69 -12.80
C TYR A 115 1.99 11.70 -13.37
N LYS A 116 2.99 12.25 -14.03
CA LYS A 116 4.11 11.48 -14.58
C LYS A 116 4.90 10.78 -13.47
N ASP A 117 5.25 11.52 -12.43
CA ASP A 117 6.03 10.99 -11.32
C ASP A 117 5.34 9.82 -10.63
N ASN A 118 4.03 9.90 -10.49
CA ASN A 118 3.25 8.83 -9.85
C ASN A 118 3.32 7.54 -10.68
N MET A 119 3.14 7.63 -11.98
CA MET A 119 3.21 6.45 -12.85
C MET A 119 4.62 5.90 -12.95
N GLU A 120 5.62 6.78 -13.00
CA GLU A 120 7.02 6.36 -13.04
C GLU A 120 7.41 5.61 -11.77
N PHE A 121 6.99 6.09 -10.61
CA PHE A 121 7.23 5.42 -9.33
C PHE A 121 6.58 4.03 -9.32
N THR A 122 5.29 3.94 -9.65
CA THR A 122 4.56 2.67 -9.63
C THR A 122 5.15 1.67 -10.61
N SER A 123 5.47 2.11 -11.83
CA SER A 123 6.05 1.22 -12.84
C SER A 123 7.44 0.73 -12.46
N SER A 124 8.23 1.55 -11.78
CA SER A 124 9.55 1.14 -11.28
C SER A 124 9.43 0.04 -10.24
N VAL A 125 8.45 0.14 -9.33
CA VAL A 125 8.19 -0.89 -8.33
C VAL A 125 7.77 -2.20 -9.02
N ILE A 126 6.87 -2.13 -9.98
CA ILE A 126 6.39 -3.30 -10.73
C ILE A 126 7.55 -3.96 -11.48
N LYS A 127 8.43 -3.16 -12.08
CA LYS A 127 9.60 -3.69 -12.79
C LYS A 127 10.50 -4.50 -11.85
N ARG A 128 10.77 -3.99 -10.66
CA ARG A 128 11.58 -4.73 -9.68
C ARG A 128 10.90 -6.01 -9.23
N MET A 129 9.59 -5.99 -9.06
CA MET A 129 8.83 -7.20 -8.74
C MET A 129 8.90 -8.23 -9.86
N SER A 130 8.91 -7.80 -11.12
CA SER A 130 9.02 -8.71 -12.27
C SER A 130 10.34 -9.48 -12.28
N GLU A 131 11.41 -8.89 -11.76
CA GLU A 131 12.71 -9.51 -11.67
C GLU A 131 12.73 -10.66 -10.65
N ILE A 132 11.88 -10.60 -9.63
CA ILE A 132 11.71 -11.68 -8.65
C ILE A 132 10.91 -12.83 -9.26
N GLY A 133 9.91 -12.52 -10.06
CA GLY A 133 9.07 -13.50 -10.74
C GLY A 133 8.02 -14.12 -9.83
N GLY A 134 7.42 -15.17 -10.35
CA GLY A 134 6.35 -15.89 -9.65
C GLY A 134 6.79 -17.27 -9.17
N PRO A 135 5.86 -18.06 -8.60
CA PRO A 135 4.47 -17.67 -8.33
C PRO A 135 4.36 -16.57 -7.28
N ARG A 136 3.18 -15.96 -7.21
CA ARG A 136 2.97 -14.82 -6.32
C ARG A 136 3.26 -15.15 -4.86
N CYS A 137 3.83 -14.18 -4.17
CA CYS A 137 3.91 -14.18 -2.72
C CYS A 137 3.68 -12.75 -2.22
N CYS A 138 2.49 -12.47 -1.68
CA CYS A 138 2.12 -11.14 -1.25
C CYS A 138 3.08 -10.57 -0.20
N LYS A 139 3.52 -11.42 0.75
CA LYS A 139 4.48 -10.98 1.77
C LYS A 139 5.84 -10.64 1.18
N THR A 140 6.32 -11.41 0.20
CA THR A 140 7.60 -11.12 -0.46
C THR A 140 7.52 -9.83 -1.25
N ASN A 141 6.44 -9.63 -2.01
CA ASN A 141 6.28 -8.43 -2.83
C ASN A 141 6.07 -7.17 -1.99
N ALA A 142 5.55 -7.31 -0.76
CA ALA A 142 5.37 -6.17 0.13
C ALA A 142 6.70 -5.55 0.57
N PHE A 143 7.76 -6.31 0.53
CA PHE A 143 9.10 -5.82 0.84
C PHE A 143 9.77 -5.30 -0.44
#